data_dbbf047302a0149860ea8fff046c131c
#
_entry.id   dbbf047302a0149860ea8fff046c131c
#
_cell.length_a   1.000
_cell.length_b   1.000
_cell.length_c   1.000
_cell.angle_alpha   90.00
_cell.angle_beta   90.00
_cell.angle_gamma   90.00
#
_symmetry.space_group_name_H-M   'P 1'
#
loop_
_entity.id
_entity.type
_entity.pdbx_description
1 polymer ?
#
loop_
_entity_poly.entity_id
_entity_poly.type
_entity_poly.pdbx_seq_one_letter_code
_entity_poly.pdbx_strand_id
1 'polypeptide(L)'
;MKQTEQKTLRWGYSTGACAAAAAKAAWIRLTRGGAPQSIWVHFLDGRERELPLLQSGAGHMAAIRKNGGDDPDCTHRACLSGEIRAEDYVLQIGNGTLILRGAEGIGLCNRRGLDCELGRWAINTGPRNMISENLRRAGFSSGCWLLEIGVENGEE
;
A
#
# COMPACT_ATOMS: atom_id res chain seq x y z
N MET A 1 1.98 -32.60 -6.65
CA MET A 1 3.06 -32.01 -5.86
C MET A 1 3.46 -30.66 -6.35
N LYS A 2 3.79 -30.58 -7.63
CA LYS A 2 4.23 -29.29 -8.16
C LYS A 2 3.19 -28.23 -8.00
N GLN A 3 1.96 -28.57 -8.26
CA GLN A 3 0.90 -27.58 -8.10
C GLN A 3 0.80 -27.10 -6.69
N THR A 4 0.98 -28.02 -5.76
CA THR A 4 0.93 -27.66 -4.37
C THR A 4 2.04 -26.68 -4.03
N GLU A 5 3.21 -26.91 -4.58
CA GLU A 5 4.32 -26.03 -4.34
C GLU A 5 4.07 -24.65 -4.86
N GLN A 6 3.51 -24.57 -6.05
CA GLN A 6 3.22 -23.27 -6.62
C GLN A 6 2.20 -22.51 -5.80
N LYS A 7 1.16 -23.20 -5.37
CA LYS A 7 0.18 -22.58 -4.53
C LYS A 7 0.79 -22.12 -3.23
N THR A 8 1.70 -22.92 -2.69
CA THR A 8 2.37 -22.53 -1.45
C THR A 8 3.12 -21.24 -1.63
N LEU A 9 3.83 -21.08 -2.74
CA LEU A 9 4.54 -19.85 -2.97
C LEU A 9 3.60 -18.66 -3.01
N ARG A 10 2.48 -18.81 -3.70
CA ARG A 10 1.52 -17.70 -3.76
C ARG A 10 0.96 -17.40 -2.40
N TRP A 11 0.71 -18.43 -1.61
CA TRP A 11 0.15 -18.26 -0.29
C TRP A 11 1.17 -17.87 0.73
N GLY A 12 2.44 -18.02 0.40
CA GLY A 12 3.49 -17.61 1.30
C GLY A 12 3.56 -16.13 1.53
N TYR A 13 2.87 -15.37 0.67
CA TYR A 13 2.87 -13.93 0.78
C TYR A 13 1.48 -13.47 1.17
N SER A 14 1.39 -12.79 2.30
CA SER A 14 0.13 -12.30 2.78
C SER A 14 -0.39 -11.17 1.88
N THR A 15 -1.67 -10.86 2.05
CA THR A 15 -2.25 -9.72 1.37
C THR A 15 -1.47 -8.45 1.70
N GLY A 16 -1.05 -8.34 2.98
CA GLY A 16 -0.28 -7.17 3.38
C GLY A 16 1.05 -7.08 2.68
N ALA A 17 1.73 -8.22 2.50
CA ALA A 17 3.01 -8.21 1.81
C ALA A 17 2.85 -7.81 0.35
N CYS A 18 1.81 -8.31 -0.30
CA CYS A 18 1.57 -7.96 -1.70
C CYS A 18 1.20 -6.50 -1.85
N ALA A 19 0.40 -5.98 -0.94
CA ALA A 19 0.04 -4.56 -0.97
C ALA A 19 1.27 -3.69 -0.74
N ALA A 20 2.12 -4.08 0.20
CA ALA A 20 3.34 -3.32 0.47
C ALA A 20 4.28 -3.36 -0.71
N ALA A 21 4.37 -4.51 -1.39
CA ALA A 21 5.21 -4.62 -2.57
C ALA A 21 4.72 -3.68 -3.66
N ALA A 22 3.42 -3.67 -3.90
CA ALA A 22 2.85 -2.80 -4.93
C ALA A 22 3.06 -1.33 -4.58
N ALA A 23 2.87 -0.97 -3.32
CA ALA A 23 3.05 0.41 -2.88
C ALA A 23 4.50 0.84 -3.03
N LYS A 24 5.43 -0.01 -2.61
CA LYS A 24 6.86 0.30 -2.72
C LYS A 24 7.27 0.44 -4.18
N ALA A 25 6.76 -0.44 -5.04
CA ALA A 25 7.08 -0.38 -6.45
C ALA A 25 6.55 0.92 -7.06
N ALA A 26 5.34 1.32 -6.68
CA ALA A 26 4.78 2.57 -7.19
C ALA A 26 5.63 3.76 -6.77
N TRP A 27 6.10 3.77 -5.53
CA TRP A 27 6.95 4.85 -5.04
C TRP A 27 8.28 4.88 -5.77
N ILE A 28 8.89 3.72 -5.97
CA ILE A 28 10.17 3.64 -6.67
C ILE A 28 10.02 4.10 -8.11
N ARG A 29 8.95 3.66 -8.77
CA ARG A 29 8.71 4.06 -10.14
C ARG A 29 8.53 5.56 -10.25
N LEU A 30 7.81 6.15 -9.31
CA LEU A 30 7.58 7.57 -9.32
C LEU A 30 8.86 8.37 -9.05
N THR A 31 9.69 7.91 -8.13
CA THR A 31 10.85 8.69 -7.71
C THR A 31 12.12 8.36 -8.48
N ARG A 32 12.23 7.14 -8.99
CA ARG A 32 13.46 6.72 -9.67
C ARG A 32 13.23 6.30 -11.10
N GLY A 33 11.97 6.10 -11.49
CA GLY A 33 11.66 5.62 -12.82
C GLY A 33 11.83 4.12 -12.92
N GLY A 34 11.49 3.59 -14.09
CA GLY A 34 11.64 2.19 -14.34
C GLY A 34 10.43 1.39 -13.93
N ALA A 35 10.49 0.10 -14.22
CA ALA A 35 9.42 -0.83 -13.90
C ALA A 35 10.06 -2.11 -13.41
N PRO A 36 10.34 -2.21 -12.12
CA PRO A 36 11.02 -3.39 -11.60
C PRO A 36 10.15 -4.63 -11.76
N GLN A 37 10.79 -5.77 -11.98
CA GLN A 37 10.08 -7.03 -12.12
C GLN A 37 9.89 -7.70 -10.78
N SER A 38 10.67 -7.34 -9.80
CA SER A 38 10.52 -7.85 -8.45
C SER A 38 10.95 -6.75 -7.50
N ILE A 39 10.62 -6.93 -6.24
CA ILE A 39 10.95 -5.93 -5.25
C ILE A 39 11.18 -6.59 -3.89
N TRP A 40 12.12 -6.06 -3.14
CA TRP A 40 12.39 -6.54 -1.80
C TRP A 40 11.44 -5.89 -0.82
N VAL A 41 10.79 -6.70 -0.02
CA VAL A 41 9.79 -6.25 0.94
C VAL A 41 10.26 -6.62 2.33
N HIS A 42 10.21 -5.64 3.22
CA HIS A 42 10.52 -5.85 4.62
C HIS A 42 9.27 -6.31 5.34
N PHE A 43 9.34 -7.49 5.92
CA PHE A 43 8.19 -8.09 6.62
C PHE A 43 8.22 -7.69 8.07
N LEU A 44 7.07 -7.85 8.72
CA LEU A 44 6.95 -7.48 10.13
C LEU A 44 7.78 -8.36 11.04
N ASP A 45 8.21 -9.52 10.57
CA ASP A 45 9.08 -10.38 11.35
C ASP A 45 10.54 -9.95 11.26
N GLY A 46 10.82 -8.86 10.58
CA GLY A 46 12.17 -8.36 10.46
C GLY A 46 12.96 -8.88 9.29
N ARG A 47 12.39 -9.78 8.52
CA ARG A 47 13.08 -10.35 7.38
C ARG A 47 12.67 -9.66 6.10
N GLU A 48 13.57 -9.69 5.12
CA GLU A 48 13.27 -9.17 3.80
C GLU A 48 13.14 -10.32 2.82
N ARG A 49 12.17 -10.22 1.94
CA ARG A 49 11.95 -11.23 0.91
C ARG A 49 11.67 -10.55 -0.40
N GLU A 50 12.13 -11.16 -1.46
CA GLU A 50 11.92 -10.63 -2.80
C GLU A 50 10.62 -11.17 -3.36
N LEU A 51 9.74 -10.26 -3.75
CA LEU A 51 8.44 -10.63 -4.31
C LEU A 51 8.40 -10.26 -5.78
N PRO A 52 7.93 -11.16 -6.63
CA PRO A 52 7.75 -10.81 -8.04
C PRO A 52 6.59 -9.86 -8.21
N LEU A 53 6.73 -8.93 -9.14
CA LEU A 53 5.68 -8.00 -9.48
C LEU A 53 5.06 -8.45 -10.78
N LEU A 54 3.81 -8.87 -10.71
CA LEU A 54 3.12 -9.37 -11.89
C LEU A 54 2.77 -8.22 -12.79
N GLN A 55 2.97 -8.46 -14.09
CA GLN A 55 2.67 -7.45 -15.09
C GLN A 55 1.19 -7.39 -15.37
N SER A 56 0.49 -8.49 -15.17
CA SER A 56 -0.91 -8.56 -15.49
C SER A 56 -1.52 -9.68 -14.70
N GLY A 57 -2.84 -9.75 -14.73
CA GLY A 57 -3.55 -10.77 -14.03
C GLY A 57 -3.83 -10.39 -12.60
N ALA A 58 -4.24 -11.36 -11.82
CA ALA A 58 -4.62 -11.13 -10.45
C ALA A 58 -3.43 -10.64 -9.64
N GLY A 59 -3.65 -9.65 -8.82
CA GLY A 59 -2.61 -9.14 -7.97
C GLY A 59 -2.96 -7.78 -7.44
N HIS A 60 -2.14 -7.32 -6.54
CA HIS A 60 -2.33 -6.00 -5.95
C HIS A 60 -1.80 -4.95 -6.90
N MET A 61 -2.50 -3.84 -6.94
CA MET A 61 -2.13 -2.69 -7.76
C MET A 61 -2.05 -1.49 -6.85
N ALA A 62 -1.14 -0.59 -7.17
CA ALA A 62 -0.98 0.61 -6.37
C ALA A 62 -0.69 1.79 -7.27
N ALA A 63 -1.27 2.92 -6.91
CA ALA A 63 -0.98 4.19 -7.56
C ALA A 63 -0.72 5.20 -6.47
N ILE A 64 0.36 5.96 -6.62
CA ILE A 64 0.69 6.97 -5.63
C ILE A 64 0.90 8.29 -6.35
N ARG A 65 0.35 9.35 -5.79
CA ARG A 65 0.49 10.66 -6.37
C ARG A 65 0.51 11.71 -5.28
N LYS A 66 1.10 12.83 -5.59
CA LYS A 66 1.17 13.91 -4.62
C LYS A 66 -0.22 14.48 -4.41
N ASN A 67 -0.52 14.76 -3.16
CA ASN A 67 -1.79 15.32 -2.77
C ASN A 67 -1.53 16.70 -2.18
N GLY A 68 -2.52 17.60 -2.33
CA GLY A 68 -2.37 18.92 -1.75
C GLY A 68 -1.61 19.90 -2.62
N GLY A 69 -1.42 19.58 -3.89
CA GLY A 69 -0.79 20.50 -4.82
C GLY A 69 0.72 20.36 -4.85
N ASP A 70 1.35 21.27 -5.55
CA ASP A 70 2.78 21.24 -5.80
C ASP A 70 3.56 22.11 -4.83
N ASP A 71 2.91 22.66 -3.84
CA ASP A 71 3.56 23.54 -2.91
C ASP A 71 4.54 22.76 -2.04
N PRO A 72 5.84 23.03 -2.15
CA PRO A 72 6.80 22.31 -1.32
C PRO A 72 6.63 22.62 0.17
N ASP A 73 5.94 23.69 0.47
CA ASP A 73 5.66 24.05 1.85
C ASP A 73 4.32 23.52 2.32
N CYS A 74 3.73 22.61 1.57
CA CYS A 74 2.47 22.02 1.97
C CYS A 74 2.62 21.39 3.34
N THR A 75 1.85 21.90 4.30
CA THR A 75 1.93 21.39 5.65
C THR A 75 1.01 20.21 5.81
N HIS A 76 1.24 19.49 6.89
CA HIS A 76 0.38 18.37 7.25
C HIS A 76 -1.09 18.81 7.30
N ARG A 77 -1.31 20.02 7.83
CA ARG A 77 -2.68 20.51 7.92
C ARG A 77 -3.29 20.75 6.54
N ALA A 78 -2.50 21.31 5.63
CA ALA A 78 -3.01 21.54 4.28
C ALA A 78 -3.38 20.23 3.61
N CYS A 79 -2.60 19.19 3.86
CA CYS A 79 -2.92 17.88 3.32
C CYS A 79 -4.24 17.37 3.89
N LEU A 80 -4.43 17.56 5.19
CA LEU A 80 -5.63 17.07 5.82
C LEU A 80 -6.88 17.80 5.35
N SER A 81 -6.74 19.02 4.90
CA SER A 81 -7.89 19.78 4.41
C SER A 81 -8.18 19.51 2.95
N GLY A 82 -7.40 18.65 2.29
CA GLY A 82 -7.56 18.39 0.88
C GLY A 82 -8.63 17.36 0.58
N GLU A 83 -8.23 16.26 -0.03
CA GLU A 83 -9.18 15.30 -0.58
C GLU A 83 -9.40 14.09 0.31
N ILE A 84 -9.15 14.22 1.60
CA ILE A 84 -9.33 13.07 2.49
C ILE A 84 -10.81 12.73 2.60
N ARG A 85 -11.11 11.46 2.43
CA ARG A 85 -12.47 10.95 2.58
C ARG A 85 -12.60 10.26 3.91
N ALA A 86 -13.85 10.13 4.37
CA ALA A 86 -14.10 9.53 5.67
C ALA A 86 -13.59 8.09 5.73
N GLU A 87 -13.58 7.40 4.59
CA GLU A 87 -13.14 6.01 4.53
C GLU A 87 -11.64 5.84 4.57
N ASP A 88 -10.88 6.89 4.34
CA ASP A 88 -9.43 6.79 4.19
C ASP A 88 -8.72 6.64 5.51
N TYR A 89 -7.53 6.03 5.45
CA TYR A 89 -6.60 6.06 6.56
C TYR A 89 -5.56 7.13 6.30
N VAL A 90 -5.08 7.74 7.36
CA VAL A 90 -4.02 8.74 7.27
C VAL A 90 -2.84 8.21 8.06
N LEU A 91 -1.74 7.96 7.37
CA LEU A 91 -0.56 7.38 7.97
C LEU A 91 0.55 8.42 8.03
N GLN A 92 1.22 8.48 9.15
CA GLN A 92 2.34 9.37 9.33
C GLN A 92 3.62 8.58 9.13
N ILE A 93 4.44 8.96 8.15
CA ILE A 93 5.68 8.26 7.83
C ILE A 93 6.79 9.30 7.81
N GLY A 94 7.62 9.28 8.85
CA GLY A 94 8.60 10.35 9.00
C GLY A 94 7.90 11.68 9.15
N ASN A 95 8.29 12.63 8.34
CA ASN A 95 7.62 13.93 8.30
C ASN A 95 6.56 14.00 7.21
N GLY A 96 6.30 12.87 6.56
CA GLY A 96 5.34 12.83 5.48
C GLY A 96 4.00 12.29 5.92
N THR A 97 3.00 12.55 5.12
CA THR A 97 1.64 12.08 5.35
C THR A 97 1.20 11.26 4.16
N LEU A 98 0.69 10.08 4.42
CA LEU A 98 0.18 9.21 3.38
C LEU A 98 -1.30 8.96 3.61
N ILE A 99 -2.10 9.34 2.64
CA ILE A 99 -3.52 9.03 2.65
C ILE A 99 -3.69 7.70 1.95
N LEU A 100 -4.22 6.72 2.65
CA LEU A 100 -4.36 5.37 2.13
C LEU A 100 -5.82 5.14 1.78
N ARG A 101 -6.06 4.80 0.53
CA ARG A 101 -7.41 4.66 -0.01
C ARG A 101 -7.54 3.34 -0.74
N GLY A 102 -8.68 2.70 -0.57
CA GLY A 102 -8.98 1.50 -1.31
C GLY A 102 -9.45 1.83 -2.71
N ALA A 103 -9.08 0.98 -3.65
CA ALA A 103 -9.51 1.08 -5.02
C ALA A 103 -10.23 -0.20 -5.38
N GLU A 104 -10.19 -0.57 -6.64
CA GLU A 104 -10.92 -1.75 -7.11
C GLU A 104 -10.57 -2.96 -6.27
N GLY A 105 -11.58 -3.72 -5.86
CA GLY A 105 -11.37 -4.95 -5.11
C GLY A 105 -11.23 -4.76 -3.60
N ILE A 106 -11.19 -3.52 -3.12
CA ILE A 106 -11.10 -3.26 -1.69
C ILE A 106 -12.44 -2.74 -1.22
N GLY A 107 -13.04 -3.45 -0.26
CA GLY A 107 -14.31 -3.02 0.30
C GLY A 107 -14.11 -2.23 1.57
N LEU A 108 -15.24 -1.88 2.17
CA LEU A 108 -15.23 -1.18 3.44
C LEU A 108 -15.39 -2.18 4.58
N CYS A 109 -14.79 -1.85 5.69
CA CYS A 109 -14.91 -2.65 6.89
C CYS A 109 -16.31 -2.48 7.43
N ASN A 110 -17.07 -3.58 7.49
CA ASN A 110 -18.47 -3.49 7.85
C ASN A 110 -18.84 -4.37 9.04
N ARG A 111 -17.84 -4.81 9.79
CA ARG A 111 -18.11 -5.65 10.96
C ARG A 111 -17.17 -5.27 12.10
N ARG A 112 -17.74 -5.26 13.28
CA ARG A 112 -16.93 -5.06 14.47
C ARG A 112 -16.09 -6.30 14.73
N GLY A 113 -14.99 -6.13 15.43
CA GLY A 113 -14.14 -7.22 15.79
C GLY A 113 -13.08 -7.53 14.77
N LEU A 114 -13.13 -6.87 13.62
CA LEU A 114 -12.07 -7.00 12.63
C LEU A 114 -10.97 -6.01 12.93
N ASP A 115 -9.83 -6.23 12.29
CA ASP A 115 -8.66 -5.40 12.50
C ASP A 115 -8.65 -4.18 11.60
N CYS A 116 -9.77 -3.81 11.07
CA CYS A 116 -9.97 -2.57 10.34
C CYS A 116 -11.05 -1.78 11.04
N GLU A 117 -11.08 -0.48 10.81
CA GLU A 117 -12.04 0.38 11.47
C GLU A 117 -13.34 0.39 10.70
N LEU A 118 -14.43 0.26 11.45
CA LEU A 118 -15.75 0.22 10.85
C LEU A 118 -15.99 1.46 10.02
N GLY A 119 -16.44 1.25 8.78
CA GLY A 119 -16.70 2.36 7.87
C GLY A 119 -15.47 2.84 7.10
N ARG A 120 -14.31 2.31 7.40
CA ARG A 120 -13.11 2.64 6.65
C ARG A 120 -12.73 1.47 5.75
N TRP A 121 -11.76 1.70 4.89
CA TRP A 121 -11.32 0.67 3.96
C TRP A 121 -10.90 -0.58 4.72
N ALA A 122 -11.21 -1.73 4.15
CA ALA A 122 -10.88 -3.01 4.79
C ALA A 122 -9.41 -3.34 4.58
N ILE A 123 -8.57 -2.54 5.19
CA ILE A 123 -7.12 -2.71 5.17
C ILE A 123 -6.68 -2.82 6.62
N ASN A 124 -6.28 -4.01 7.00
CA ASN A 124 -5.98 -4.30 8.40
C ASN A 124 -4.71 -3.61 8.87
N THR A 125 -4.50 -3.64 10.17
CA THR A 125 -3.35 -2.98 10.78
C THR A 125 -2.03 -3.54 10.26
N GLY A 126 -1.95 -4.87 10.12
CA GLY A 126 -0.72 -5.48 9.60
C GLY A 126 -0.34 -4.94 8.24
N PRO A 127 -1.22 -5.02 7.25
CA PRO A 127 -0.94 -4.44 5.94
C PRO A 127 -0.61 -2.95 6.00
N ARG A 128 -1.31 -2.18 6.83
CA ARG A 128 -1.01 -0.76 6.94
C ARG A 128 0.40 -0.53 7.47
N ASN A 129 0.80 -1.32 8.44
CA ASN A 129 2.15 -1.20 8.99
C ASN A 129 3.20 -1.62 7.99
N MET A 130 2.93 -2.66 7.20
CA MET A 130 3.88 -3.09 6.18
C MET A 130 4.05 -2.02 5.10
N ILE A 131 2.95 -1.40 4.70
CA ILE A 131 3.02 -0.33 3.72
C ILE A 131 3.86 0.82 4.26
N SER A 132 3.58 1.24 5.49
CA SER A 132 4.33 2.33 6.10
C SER A 132 5.81 2.04 6.18
N GLU A 133 6.16 0.86 6.68
CA GLU A 133 7.56 0.53 6.87
C GLU A 133 8.30 0.43 5.56
N ASN A 134 7.68 -0.16 4.55
CA ASN A 134 8.34 -0.34 3.27
C ASN A 134 8.49 0.97 2.52
N LEU A 135 7.51 1.85 2.62
CA LEU A 135 7.65 3.17 2.00
C LEU A 135 8.73 3.98 2.71
N ARG A 136 8.77 3.90 4.04
CA ARG A 136 9.80 4.60 4.78
C ARG A 136 11.18 4.14 4.36
N ARG A 137 11.36 2.83 4.22
CA ARG A 137 12.65 2.29 3.82
C ARG A 137 13.00 2.63 2.38
N ALA A 138 12.00 2.95 1.57
CA ALA A 138 12.24 3.34 0.19
C ALA A 138 12.44 4.83 0.03
N GLY A 139 12.52 5.57 1.14
CA GLY A 139 12.83 6.98 1.09
C GLY A 139 11.65 7.92 1.25
N PHE A 140 10.46 7.40 1.47
CA PHE A 140 9.29 8.24 1.72
C PHE A 140 9.47 8.89 3.10
N SER A 141 9.56 10.20 3.15
CA SER A 141 9.81 10.85 4.42
C SER A 141 9.16 12.23 4.56
N SER A 142 8.58 12.77 3.50
CA SER A 142 8.00 14.11 3.58
C SER A 142 6.92 14.27 2.52
N GLY A 143 6.18 15.35 2.65
CA GLY A 143 5.12 15.65 1.71
C GLY A 143 3.83 14.96 2.04
N CYS A 144 2.81 15.25 1.27
CA CYS A 144 1.50 14.65 1.43
C CYS A 144 1.16 13.89 0.15
N TRP A 145 0.88 12.61 0.30
CA TRP A 145 0.70 11.74 -0.84
C TRP A 145 -0.55 10.91 -0.68
N LEU A 146 -1.16 10.56 -1.80
CA LEU A 146 -2.32 9.67 -1.81
C LEU A 146 -1.90 8.35 -2.44
N LEU A 147 -2.11 7.27 -1.71
CA LEU A 147 -1.82 5.92 -2.18
C LEU A 147 -3.13 5.18 -2.32
N GLU A 148 -3.42 4.74 -3.53
CA GLU A 148 -4.58 3.92 -3.80
C GLU A 148 -4.15 2.50 -4.02
N ILE A 149 -4.73 1.58 -3.26
CA ILE A 149 -4.42 0.16 -3.32
C ILE A 149 -5.64 -0.58 -3.82
N GLY A 150 -5.46 -1.39 -4.84
CA GLY A 150 -6.52 -2.22 -5.36
C GLY A 150 -6.06 -3.64 -5.55
N VAL A 151 -7.00 -4.52 -5.82
CA VAL A 151 -6.72 -5.92 -6.10
C VAL A 151 -7.50 -6.27 -7.35
N GLU A 152 -6.78 -6.65 -8.37
CA GLU A 152 -7.42 -7.06 -9.62
C GLU A 152 -8.21 -8.34 -9.36
N ASN A 153 -9.45 -8.36 -9.82
CA ASN A 153 -10.33 -9.52 -9.61
C ASN A 153 -10.58 -9.78 -8.14
N GLY A 154 -10.58 -8.71 -7.33
CA GLY A 154 -10.71 -8.88 -5.91
C GLY A 154 -12.06 -9.37 -5.45
N GLU A 155 -13.08 -9.25 -6.27
CA GLU A 155 -14.40 -9.70 -5.86
C GLU A 155 -14.53 -11.20 -5.97
N GLU A 156 -13.58 -11.89 -6.50
CA GLU A 156 -13.61 -13.33 -6.53
C GLU A 156 -12.98 -13.89 -5.26
#